data_8255638ba880262fb50e45a25b90d867
#
_entry.id   8255638ba880262fb50e45a25b90d867
#
_cell.length_a   1.000
_cell.length_b   1.000
_cell.length_c   1.000
_cell.angle_alpha   90.00
_cell.angle_beta   90.00
_cell.angle_gamma   90.00
#
_symmetry.space_group_name_H-M   'P 1'
#
loop_
_entity.id
_entity.type
_entity.pdbx_description
1 polymer ?
#
loop_
_entity_poly.entity_id
_entity_poly.type
_entity_poly.pdbx_seq_one_letter_code
_entity_poly.pdbx_strand_id
1 'polypeptide(L)'
;STVATVELSVPELVAGDVLTRDEFLIRWEAHPEITKAELIGGIVYMPSPVSVEHGDTDLDVGAWLCVYKAATPGCGAGHNTTTFMLEDCPQPDLNLRILPEFGGASSVAGKYLEGALELLVEVCRSSTAYDLHQKFDLYQAAGVQEYLAILLFEREIRWHRLVDGVYQIMPADADGPALEQSLVAV
;
A
#
# COMPACT_ATOMS: atom_id res chain seq x y z
N SER A 1 -17.82 38.70 -32.89
CA SER A 1 -16.69 38.46 -31.96
C SER A 1 -16.91 37.11 -31.29
N THR A 2 -16.19 36.10 -31.76
CA THR A 2 -16.23 34.77 -31.17
C THR A 2 -15.26 34.80 -29.95
N VAL A 3 -15.81 34.72 -28.74
CA VAL A 3 -15.00 34.54 -27.53
C VAL A 3 -14.54 33.10 -27.54
N ALA A 4 -13.25 32.88 -27.75
CA ALA A 4 -12.64 31.57 -27.59
C ALA A 4 -12.70 31.20 -26.11
N THR A 5 -13.50 30.20 -25.75
CA THR A 5 -13.49 29.59 -24.43
C THR A 5 -12.16 28.84 -24.32
N VAL A 6 -11.24 29.34 -23.51
CA VAL A 6 -10.05 28.58 -23.13
C VAL A 6 -10.54 27.50 -22.17
N GLU A 7 -10.66 26.25 -22.65
CA GLU A 7 -10.77 25.10 -21.78
C GLU A 7 -9.45 24.99 -21.03
N LEU A 8 -9.46 25.33 -19.73
CA LEU A 8 -8.35 25.06 -18.83
C LEU A 8 -8.25 23.55 -18.66
N SER A 9 -7.32 22.93 -19.37
CA SER A 9 -7.04 21.50 -19.17
C SER A 9 -6.53 21.25 -17.74
N VAL A 10 -7.02 20.19 -17.09
CA VAL A 10 -6.51 19.78 -15.80
C VAL A 10 -5.04 19.36 -15.97
N PRO A 11 -4.10 19.88 -15.16
CA PRO A 11 -2.69 19.50 -15.26
C PRO A 11 -2.48 18.00 -15.03
N GLU A 12 -1.51 17.41 -15.73
CA GLU A 12 -1.06 16.04 -15.45
C GLU A 12 -0.45 15.90 -14.06
N LEU A 13 -0.40 14.66 -13.55
CA LEU A 13 0.41 14.33 -12.39
C LEU A 13 1.88 14.21 -12.81
N VAL A 14 2.76 14.87 -12.06
CA VAL A 14 4.19 14.79 -12.26
C VAL A 14 4.84 14.30 -10.96
N ALA A 15 5.79 13.36 -11.07
CA ALA A 15 6.54 12.88 -9.91
C ALA A 15 7.24 14.04 -9.21
N GLY A 16 7.05 14.13 -7.88
CA GLY A 16 7.57 15.22 -7.07
C GLY A 16 6.62 16.42 -6.89
N ASP A 17 5.48 16.46 -7.58
CA ASP A 17 4.44 17.46 -7.30
C ASP A 17 4.02 17.38 -5.82
N VAL A 18 3.77 18.54 -5.22
CA VAL A 18 3.22 18.65 -3.87
C VAL A 18 1.74 19.02 -3.98
N LEU A 19 0.86 18.09 -3.60
CA LEU A 19 -0.58 18.22 -3.79
C LEU A 19 -1.34 17.84 -2.52
N THR A 20 -2.55 18.35 -2.40
CA THR A 20 -3.56 17.75 -1.51
C THR A 20 -4.12 16.46 -2.15
N ARG A 21 -4.75 15.61 -1.34
CA ARG A 21 -5.40 14.41 -1.88
C ARG A 21 -6.47 14.75 -2.92
N ASP A 22 -7.27 15.79 -2.69
CA ASP A 22 -8.32 16.18 -3.63
C ASP A 22 -7.73 16.63 -4.97
N GLU A 23 -6.67 17.43 -4.98
CA GLU A 23 -5.98 17.85 -6.20
C GLU A 23 -5.34 16.67 -6.92
N PHE A 24 -4.72 15.75 -6.16
CA PHE A 24 -4.16 14.52 -6.70
C PHE A 24 -5.23 13.68 -7.42
N LEU A 25 -6.38 13.46 -6.79
CA LEU A 25 -7.47 12.67 -7.38
C LEU A 25 -8.07 13.34 -8.60
N ILE A 26 -8.30 14.67 -8.56
CA ILE A 26 -8.81 15.44 -9.71
C ILE A 26 -7.88 15.29 -10.92
N ARG A 27 -6.57 15.44 -10.71
CA ARG A 27 -5.58 15.31 -11.78
C ARG A 27 -5.49 13.88 -12.30
N TRP A 28 -5.50 12.89 -11.39
CA TRP A 28 -5.41 11.48 -11.77
C TRP A 28 -6.64 11.02 -12.55
N GLU A 29 -7.83 11.41 -12.14
CA GLU A 29 -9.08 11.06 -12.84
C GLU A 29 -9.19 11.72 -14.22
N ALA A 30 -8.58 12.88 -14.40
CA ALA A 30 -8.51 13.55 -15.70
C ALA A 30 -7.53 12.88 -16.69
N HIS A 31 -6.62 12.03 -16.19
CA HIS A 31 -5.55 11.39 -16.97
C HIS A 31 -5.60 9.86 -16.82
N PRO A 32 -6.58 9.18 -17.45
CA PRO A 32 -6.80 7.73 -17.31
C PRO A 32 -5.65 6.86 -17.87
N GLU A 33 -4.76 7.43 -18.65
CA GLU A 33 -3.51 6.81 -19.12
C GLU A 33 -2.52 6.56 -17.99
N ILE A 34 -2.60 7.30 -16.88
CA ILE A 34 -1.78 7.10 -15.68
C ILE A 34 -2.41 5.97 -14.86
N THR A 35 -1.88 4.76 -15.00
CA THR A 35 -2.44 3.56 -14.37
C THR A 35 -2.03 3.37 -12.92
N LYS A 36 -0.89 3.92 -12.51
CA LYS A 36 -0.39 3.86 -11.14
C LYS A 36 0.24 5.20 -10.74
N ALA A 37 -0.20 5.74 -9.63
CA ALA A 37 0.40 6.88 -8.94
C ALA A 37 0.08 6.80 -7.46
N GLU A 38 0.92 7.37 -6.61
CA GLU A 38 0.73 7.43 -5.16
C GLU A 38 0.91 8.85 -4.67
N LEU A 39 0.21 9.20 -3.60
CA LEU A 39 0.43 10.42 -2.84
C LEU A 39 0.89 10.01 -1.44
N ILE A 40 2.13 10.36 -1.07
CA ILE A 40 2.73 10.02 0.22
C ILE A 40 3.35 11.28 0.82
N GLY A 41 2.90 11.70 1.99
CA GLY A 41 3.32 12.95 2.61
C GLY A 41 3.01 14.18 1.75
N GLY A 42 1.93 14.12 0.96
CA GLY A 42 1.57 15.17 0.01
C GLY A 42 2.43 15.23 -1.26
N ILE A 43 3.35 14.28 -1.46
CA ILE A 43 4.24 14.22 -2.63
C ILE A 43 3.77 13.12 -3.59
N VAL A 44 3.73 13.43 -4.88
CA VAL A 44 3.35 12.48 -5.94
C VAL A 44 4.52 11.57 -6.28
N TYR A 45 4.29 10.26 -6.22
CA TYR A 45 5.20 9.23 -6.68
C TYR A 45 4.63 8.51 -7.89
N MET A 46 5.48 8.30 -8.89
CA MET A 46 5.14 7.55 -10.09
C MET A 46 5.92 6.21 -10.07
N PRO A 47 5.32 5.12 -10.57
CA PRO A 47 5.97 3.82 -10.53
C PRO A 47 7.22 3.79 -11.40
N SER A 48 8.23 3.05 -10.92
CA SER A 48 9.37 2.66 -11.73
C SER A 48 9.07 1.39 -12.52
N PRO A 49 9.83 1.06 -13.59
CA PRO A 49 9.75 -0.21 -14.25
C PRO A 49 9.97 -1.37 -13.25
N VAL A 50 9.13 -2.40 -13.32
CA VAL A 50 9.17 -3.56 -12.44
C VAL A 50 10.18 -4.58 -12.96
N SER A 51 11.11 -5.04 -12.12
CA SER A 51 12.04 -6.11 -12.46
C SER A 51 11.35 -7.49 -12.40
N VAL A 52 11.95 -8.50 -13.07
CA VAL A 52 11.46 -9.88 -12.99
C VAL A 52 11.43 -10.37 -11.55
N GLU A 53 12.51 -10.14 -10.79
CA GLU A 53 12.62 -10.55 -9.38
C GLU A 53 11.50 -9.92 -8.51
N HIS A 54 11.17 -8.65 -8.74
CA HIS A 54 10.07 -7.99 -8.04
C HIS A 54 8.74 -8.66 -8.41
N GLY A 55 8.48 -8.87 -9.70
CA GLY A 55 7.22 -9.47 -10.15
C GLY A 55 7.03 -10.91 -9.66
N ASP A 56 8.09 -11.72 -9.67
CA ASP A 56 8.06 -13.08 -9.14
C ASP A 56 7.79 -13.09 -7.64
N THR A 57 8.48 -12.26 -6.87
CA THR A 57 8.28 -12.14 -5.41
C THR A 57 6.86 -11.66 -5.08
N ASP A 58 6.37 -10.65 -5.79
CA ASP A 58 5.01 -10.13 -5.62
C ASP A 58 3.96 -11.22 -5.87
N LEU A 59 4.15 -12.03 -6.92
CA LEU A 59 3.26 -13.15 -7.23
C LEU A 59 3.31 -14.24 -6.15
N ASP A 60 4.48 -14.61 -5.66
CA ASP A 60 4.64 -15.64 -4.62
C ASP A 60 3.96 -15.23 -3.31
N VAL A 61 4.16 -13.98 -2.88
CA VAL A 61 3.50 -13.43 -1.68
C VAL A 61 2.00 -13.29 -1.90
N GLY A 62 1.59 -12.87 -3.10
CA GLY A 62 0.18 -12.81 -3.48
C GLY A 62 -0.50 -14.18 -3.42
N ALA A 63 0.17 -15.22 -3.90
CA ALA A 63 -0.32 -16.60 -3.81
C ALA A 63 -0.49 -17.04 -2.34
N TRP A 64 0.48 -16.74 -1.47
CA TRP A 64 0.38 -17.00 -0.04
C TRP A 64 -0.82 -16.30 0.60
N LEU A 65 -1.03 -15.00 0.33
CA LEU A 65 -2.19 -14.26 0.85
C LEU A 65 -3.52 -14.81 0.32
N CYS A 66 -3.56 -15.30 -0.93
CA CYS A 66 -4.72 -15.93 -1.50
C CYS A 66 -5.07 -17.25 -0.80
N VAL A 67 -4.06 -18.08 -0.46
CA VAL A 67 -4.26 -19.32 0.31
C VAL A 67 -4.78 -19.00 1.70
N TYR A 68 -4.19 -18.03 2.38
CA TYR A 68 -4.65 -17.58 3.69
C TYR A 68 -6.12 -17.10 3.65
N LYS A 69 -6.43 -16.20 2.72
CA LYS A 69 -7.79 -15.70 2.53
C LYS A 69 -8.81 -16.83 2.28
N ALA A 70 -8.44 -17.82 1.48
CA ALA A 70 -9.32 -18.94 1.17
C ALA A 70 -9.61 -19.83 2.39
N ALA A 71 -8.67 -19.92 3.33
CA ALA A 71 -8.78 -20.69 4.55
C ALA A 71 -9.41 -19.90 5.73
N THR A 72 -9.53 -18.56 5.60
CA THR A 72 -9.96 -17.68 6.70
C THR A 72 -11.18 -16.87 6.29
N PRO A 73 -12.40 -17.31 6.64
CA PRO A 73 -13.62 -16.56 6.38
C PRO A 73 -13.55 -15.14 6.97
N GLY A 74 -14.05 -14.16 6.23
CA GLY A 74 -14.04 -12.76 6.67
C GLY A 74 -12.79 -11.98 6.30
N CYS A 75 -11.82 -12.61 5.63
CA CYS A 75 -10.65 -11.92 5.09
C CYS A 75 -10.82 -11.51 3.63
N GLY A 76 -10.32 -10.30 3.29
CA GLY A 76 -10.12 -9.83 1.94
C GLY A 76 -8.63 -9.67 1.65
N ALA A 77 -8.21 -9.89 0.42
CA ALA A 77 -6.84 -9.60 -0.05
C ALA A 77 -6.88 -8.81 -1.34
N GLY A 78 -5.89 -7.99 -1.58
CA GLY A 78 -5.80 -7.15 -2.78
C GLY A 78 -4.36 -6.96 -3.23
N HIS A 79 -4.22 -6.58 -4.50
CA HIS A 79 -2.97 -6.29 -5.16
C HIS A 79 -3.04 -4.89 -5.78
N ASN A 80 -2.02 -4.06 -5.57
CA ASN A 80 -1.96 -2.71 -6.11
C ASN A 80 -3.24 -1.89 -5.86
N THR A 81 -3.83 -2.00 -4.68
CA THR A 81 -5.09 -1.36 -4.37
C THR A 81 -4.87 0.02 -3.78
N THR A 82 -5.31 1.06 -4.47
CA THR A 82 -5.30 2.42 -3.95
C THR A 82 -6.09 2.50 -2.65
N THR A 83 -5.49 3.06 -1.62
CA THR A 83 -6.06 3.12 -0.28
C THR A 83 -5.94 4.54 0.27
N PHE A 84 -7.02 5.10 0.75
CA PHE A 84 -7.01 6.38 1.46
C PHE A 84 -6.56 6.18 2.90
N MET A 85 -5.44 6.77 3.26
CA MET A 85 -4.86 6.72 4.61
C MET A 85 -4.50 8.12 5.06
N LEU A 86 -5.14 8.61 6.12
CA LEU A 86 -5.02 10.02 6.57
C LEU A 86 -5.29 10.97 5.39
N GLU A 87 -4.33 11.83 5.05
CA GLU A 87 -4.43 12.74 3.91
C GLU A 87 -3.75 12.20 2.63
N ASP A 88 -3.23 10.99 2.69
CA ASP A 88 -2.46 10.36 1.64
C ASP A 88 -3.24 9.29 0.87
N CYS A 89 -2.63 8.82 -0.22
CA CYS A 89 -3.24 7.90 -1.17
C CYS A 89 -2.19 6.85 -1.64
N PRO A 90 -1.67 6.00 -0.73
CA PRO A 90 -0.74 4.95 -1.10
C PRO A 90 -1.40 3.86 -1.95
N GLN A 91 -0.56 3.12 -2.67
CA GLN A 91 -0.96 1.95 -3.43
C GLN A 91 0.00 0.80 -3.13
N PRO A 92 -0.15 0.15 -1.95
CA PRO A 92 0.73 -0.94 -1.55
C PRO A 92 0.67 -2.10 -2.54
N ASP A 93 1.79 -2.80 -2.70
CA ASP A 93 1.88 -3.93 -3.62
C ASP A 93 0.84 -4.99 -3.28
N LEU A 94 0.74 -5.37 -2.00
CA LEU A 94 -0.26 -6.34 -1.53
C LEU A 94 -0.90 -5.91 -0.21
N ASN A 95 -2.11 -6.37 0.02
CA ASN A 95 -2.82 -6.17 1.29
C ASN A 95 -3.62 -7.39 1.72
N LEU A 96 -3.78 -7.53 3.04
CA LEU A 96 -4.77 -8.39 3.66
C LEU A 96 -5.59 -7.54 4.63
N ARG A 97 -6.90 -7.77 4.67
CA ARG A 97 -7.81 -7.04 5.55
C ARG A 97 -8.90 -7.92 6.10
N ILE A 98 -9.38 -7.59 7.27
CA ILE A 98 -10.63 -8.11 7.81
C ILE A 98 -11.77 -7.30 7.19
N LEU A 99 -12.80 -7.97 6.70
CA LEU A 99 -13.96 -7.27 6.13
C LEU A 99 -14.75 -6.56 7.23
N PRO A 100 -15.39 -5.41 6.96
CA PRO A 100 -16.08 -4.61 7.99
C PRO A 100 -17.13 -5.41 8.78
N GLU A 101 -17.87 -6.31 8.12
CA GLU A 101 -18.86 -7.17 8.74
C GLU A 101 -18.26 -8.20 9.72
N PHE A 102 -16.95 -8.41 9.68
CA PHE A 102 -16.17 -9.24 10.60
C PHE A 102 -15.34 -8.42 11.60
N GLY A 103 -15.57 -7.11 11.66
CA GLY A 103 -14.91 -6.21 12.62
C GLY A 103 -13.64 -5.53 12.12
N GLY A 104 -13.35 -5.60 10.82
CA GLY A 104 -12.23 -4.89 10.21
C GLY A 104 -12.38 -3.37 10.27
N ALA A 105 -11.26 -2.66 10.33
CA ALA A 105 -11.20 -1.20 10.44
C ALA A 105 -11.24 -0.49 9.08
N SER A 106 -10.95 -1.20 7.99
CA SER A 106 -10.98 -0.65 6.64
C SER A 106 -12.35 -0.81 5.98
N SER A 107 -12.68 0.08 5.06
CA SER A 107 -13.91 0.05 4.28
C SER A 107 -13.67 0.37 2.82
N VAL A 108 -14.71 0.31 2.01
CA VAL A 108 -14.66 0.71 0.59
C VAL A 108 -15.28 2.09 0.44
N ALA A 109 -14.48 3.04 -0.03
CA ALA A 109 -14.89 4.41 -0.35
C ALA A 109 -14.94 4.56 -1.89
N GLY A 110 -16.14 4.49 -2.46
CA GLY A 110 -16.30 4.48 -3.91
C GLY A 110 -15.67 3.24 -4.55
N LYS A 111 -14.56 3.43 -5.27
CA LYS A 111 -13.79 2.37 -5.92
C LYS A 111 -12.47 2.03 -5.22
N TYR A 112 -12.16 2.72 -4.13
CA TYR A 112 -10.90 2.61 -3.40
C TYR A 112 -11.12 2.05 -1.99
N LEU A 113 -10.05 1.60 -1.34
CA LEU A 113 -10.07 1.29 0.08
C LEU A 113 -9.88 2.56 0.91
N GLU A 114 -10.35 2.55 2.14
CA GLU A 114 -10.15 3.61 3.11
C GLU A 114 -9.89 3.03 4.50
N GLY A 115 -8.96 3.64 5.24
CA GLY A 115 -8.63 3.28 6.61
C GLY A 115 -7.45 2.32 6.75
N ALA A 116 -7.19 1.90 8.00
CA ALA A 116 -6.11 0.97 8.31
C ALA A 116 -6.48 -0.45 7.89
N LEU A 117 -5.52 -1.13 7.28
CA LEU A 117 -5.62 -2.55 6.93
C LEU A 117 -4.82 -3.38 7.94
N GLU A 118 -5.11 -4.67 8.02
CA GLU A 118 -4.44 -5.55 8.97
C GLU A 118 -3.02 -5.91 8.54
N LEU A 119 -2.76 -6.09 7.24
CA LEU A 119 -1.42 -6.32 6.71
C LEU A 119 -1.22 -5.57 5.40
N LEU A 120 -0.11 -4.87 5.29
CA LEU A 120 0.42 -4.33 4.04
C LEU A 120 1.77 -4.97 3.71
N VAL A 121 1.99 -5.21 2.43
CA VAL A 121 3.26 -5.73 1.91
C VAL A 121 3.78 -4.79 0.85
N GLU A 122 5.07 -4.47 0.96
CA GLU A 122 5.84 -3.75 -0.06
C GLU A 122 7.04 -4.61 -0.49
N VAL A 123 7.18 -4.81 -1.78
CA VAL A 123 8.34 -5.46 -2.37
C VAL A 123 9.29 -4.36 -2.84
N CYS A 124 10.38 -4.17 -2.13
CA CYS A 124 11.30 -3.07 -2.32
C CYS A 124 12.62 -3.56 -2.94
N ARG A 125 13.19 -2.77 -3.86
CA ARG A 125 14.50 -3.11 -4.40
C ARG A 125 15.58 -3.13 -3.33
N SER A 126 15.58 -2.16 -2.42
CA SER A 126 16.54 -2.06 -1.32
C SER A 126 15.99 -1.23 -0.15
N SER A 127 16.65 -1.32 1.00
CA SER A 127 16.32 -0.53 2.19
C SER A 127 16.60 0.97 2.05
N THR A 128 17.30 1.39 1.00
CA THR A 128 17.59 2.81 0.73
C THR A 128 16.52 3.51 -0.10
N ALA A 129 15.47 2.80 -0.50
CA ALA A 129 14.35 3.40 -1.21
C ALA A 129 13.70 4.49 -0.35
N TYR A 130 13.62 5.70 -0.88
CA TYR A 130 13.13 6.87 -0.14
C TYR A 130 11.66 6.72 0.26
N ASP A 131 10.85 6.18 -0.62
CA ASP A 131 9.44 5.91 -0.41
C ASP A 131 9.18 4.88 0.69
N LEU A 132 10.11 3.93 0.89
CA LEU A 132 10.01 2.93 1.96
C LEU A 132 9.91 3.57 3.35
N HIS A 133 10.72 4.60 3.63
CA HIS A 133 10.71 5.30 4.92
C HIS A 133 9.43 6.10 5.11
N GLN A 134 8.98 6.79 4.08
CA GLN A 134 7.74 7.57 4.15
C GLN A 134 6.51 6.68 4.28
N LYS A 135 6.46 5.54 3.57
CA LYS A 135 5.39 4.54 3.73
C LYS A 135 5.39 3.93 5.12
N PHE A 136 6.58 3.63 5.68
CA PHE A 136 6.69 3.15 7.06
C PHE A 136 6.03 4.12 8.04
N ASP A 137 6.38 5.40 7.96
CA ASP A 137 5.83 6.43 8.84
C ASP A 137 4.31 6.61 8.63
N LEU A 138 3.87 6.62 7.37
CA LEU A 138 2.45 6.73 7.02
C LEU A 138 1.65 5.54 7.58
N TYR A 139 2.10 4.32 7.34
CA TYR A 139 1.39 3.11 7.76
C TYR A 139 1.32 3.00 9.28
N GLN A 140 2.40 3.35 9.97
CA GLN A 140 2.42 3.42 11.43
C GLN A 140 1.40 4.47 11.94
N ALA A 141 1.42 5.67 11.40
CA ALA A 141 0.53 6.76 11.80
C ALA A 141 -0.94 6.45 11.47
N ALA A 142 -1.21 5.77 10.36
CA ALA A 142 -2.55 5.34 9.96
C ALA A 142 -3.09 4.17 10.80
N GLY A 143 -2.25 3.48 11.57
CA GLY A 143 -2.66 2.37 12.41
C GLY A 143 -2.72 1.02 11.71
N VAL A 144 -1.99 0.84 10.60
CA VAL A 144 -1.83 -0.46 9.93
C VAL A 144 -1.19 -1.44 10.90
N GLN A 145 -1.84 -2.59 11.14
CA GLN A 145 -1.46 -3.50 12.21
C GLN A 145 -0.13 -4.20 11.95
N GLU A 146 0.09 -4.65 10.72
CA GLU A 146 1.33 -5.29 10.32
C GLU A 146 1.84 -4.74 8.98
N TYR A 147 3.14 -4.53 8.91
CA TYR A 147 3.81 -4.05 7.71
C TYR A 147 5.00 -4.95 7.38
N LEU A 148 4.95 -5.57 6.21
CA LEU A 148 5.95 -6.48 5.69
C LEU A 148 6.70 -5.81 4.54
N ALA A 149 7.97 -5.49 4.76
CA ALA A 149 8.87 -5.01 3.73
C ALA A 149 9.80 -6.14 3.26
N ILE A 150 9.76 -6.47 1.98
CA ILE A 150 10.63 -7.47 1.35
C ILE A 150 11.71 -6.73 0.58
N LEU A 151 12.95 -6.87 1.02
CA LEU A 151 14.11 -6.15 0.49
C LEU A 151 14.91 -7.10 -0.42
N LEU A 152 14.73 -6.94 -1.73
CA LEU A 152 15.28 -7.89 -2.72
C LEU A 152 16.80 -7.89 -2.74
N PHE A 153 17.43 -6.71 -2.73
CA PHE A 153 18.89 -6.59 -2.79
C PHE A 153 19.56 -7.17 -1.55
N GLU A 154 19.03 -6.89 -0.37
CA GLU A 154 19.54 -7.38 0.91
C GLU A 154 19.12 -8.82 1.19
N ARG A 155 18.15 -9.36 0.44
CA ARG A 155 17.50 -10.66 0.70
C ARG A 155 16.97 -10.76 2.12
N GLU A 156 16.32 -9.72 2.56
CA GLU A 156 15.84 -9.54 3.93
C GLU A 156 14.32 -9.31 3.92
N ILE A 157 13.63 -9.89 4.90
CA ILE A 157 12.24 -9.61 5.19
C ILE A 157 12.20 -8.87 6.53
N ARG A 158 11.59 -7.68 6.54
CA ARG A 158 11.31 -6.91 7.75
C ARG A 158 9.83 -6.94 8.01
N TRP A 159 9.44 -7.66 9.02
CA TRP A 159 8.07 -7.73 9.47
C TRP A 159 7.88 -6.86 10.70
N HIS A 160 7.01 -5.87 10.62
CA HIS A 160 6.71 -4.95 11.70
C HIS A 160 5.29 -5.20 12.19
N ARG A 161 5.10 -5.19 13.50
CA ARG A 161 3.80 -5.21 14.16
C ARG A 161 3.61 -3.93 14.95
N LEU A 162 2.40 -3.34 14.87
CA LEU A 162 2.04 -2.16 15.62
C LEU A 162 1.74 -2.53 17.07
N VAL A 163 2.52 -1.99 18.01
CA VAL A 163 2.36 -2.18 19.45
C VAL A 163 2.36 -0.80 20.10
N ASP A 164 1.27 -0.45 20.76
CA ASP A 164 1.09 0.86 21.40
C ASP A 164 1.38 2.06 20.46
N GLY A 165 0.98 1.93 19.19
CA GLY A 165 1.15 2.97 18.16
C GLY A 165 2.53 3.06 17.53
N VAL A 166 3.44 2.14 17.83
CA VAL A 166 4.81 2.11 17.28
C VAL A 166 5.11 0.74 16.67
N TYR A 167 5.71 0.72 15.49
CA TYR A 167 6.14 -0.52 14.87
C TYR A 167 7.33 -1.14 15.59
N GLN A 168 7.17 -2.40 15.95
CA GLN A 168 8.23 -3.25 16.48
C GLN A 168 8.54 -4.34 15.45
N ILE A 169 9.83 -4.60 15.23
CA ILE A 169 10.24 -5.66 14.32
C ILE A 169 9.96 -7.02 14.96
N MET A 170 9.34 -7.91 14.20
CA MET A 170 9.10 -9.27 14.60
C MET A 170 10.38 -10.09 14.40
N PRO A 171 10.89 -10.78 15.43
CA PRO A 171 12.03 -11.67 15.25
C PRO A 171 11.65 -12.83 14.33
N ALA A 172 12.60 -13.25 13.49
CA ALA A 172 12.46 -14.49 12.74
C ALA A 172 12.50 -15.66 13.74
N ASP A 173 11.51 -16.57 13.64
CA ASP A 173 11.54 -17.79 14.46
C ASP A 173 12.68 -18.70 14.04
N ALA A 174 13.44 -19.18 15.03
CA ALA A 174 14.58 -20.08 14.80
C ALA A 174 14.15 -21.47 14.25
N ASP A 175 12.88 -21.86 14.42
CA ASP A 175 12.39 -23.22 14.19
C ASP A 175 11.19 -23.33 13.22
N GLY A 176 10.81 -22.27 12.53
CA GLY A 176 9.68 -22.32 11.59
C GLY A 176 9.36 -20.97 10.93
N PRO A 177 8.49 -20.97 9.92
CA PRO A 177 8.09 -19.70 9.31
C PRO A 177 7.34 -18.86 10.35
N ALA A 178 7.83 -17.66 10.60
CA ALA A 178 7.23 -16.63 11.48
C ALA A 178 5.76 -16.31 11.13
N LEU A 179 5.25 -16.92 10.08
CA LEU A 179 3.94 -16.77 9.49
C LEU A 179 2.79 -17.36 10.31
N GLU A 180 3.05 -18.41 11.12
CA GLU A 180 1.96 -19.07 11.84
C GLU A 180 1.50 -18.34 13.10
N GLN A 181 2.35 -17.52 13.72
CA GLN A 181 2.01 -16.86 14.99
C GLN A 181 1.40 -15.46 14.82
N SER A 182 1.60 -14.81 13.68
CA SER A 182 1.19 -13.43 13.44
C SER A 182 -0.28 -13.30 13.04
N LEU A 183 -0.78 -14.20 12.23
CA LEU A 183 -2.13 -14.15 11.66
C LEU A 183 -3.18 -14.97 12.43
N VAL A 184 -2.85 -15.55 13.59
CA VAL A 184 -3.74 -16.44 14.38
C VAL A 184 -4.67 -15.68 15.33
N ALA A 185 -4.68 -14.38 15.35
CA ALA A 185 -5.53 -13.59 16.24
C ALA A 185 -6.80 -13.06 15.55
N VAL A 186 -7.47 -13.89 14.73
CA VAL A 186 -8.83 -13.61 14.24
C VAL A 186 -9.74 -14.77 14.60
#